data_505f6972ee71e4347137443b8f1a3c35
#
_entry.id   505f6972ee71e4347137443b8f1a3c35
#
_cell.length_a   1.000
_cell.length_b   1.000
_cell.length_c   1.000
_cell.angle_alpha   90.00
_cell.angle_beta   90.00
_cell.angle_gamma   90.00
#
_symmetry.space_group_name_H-M   'P 1'
#
loop_
_entity.id
_entity.type
_entity.pdbx_description
1 polymer ?
#
loop_
_entity_poly.entity_id
_entity_poly.type
_entity_poly.pdbx_seq_one_letter_code
_entity_poly.pdbx_strand_id
1 'polypeptide(L)'
;YKIQRYATAGSGGTDNIQPFIFRFHDGDMALCHNGNLTNCPTLRRQLEDEGAIFHSNSDTEVLMHLLRRSTQRTFMDKLKEALNTVHGGFAYLIMTEDAMIGALDPNGFRPLSLGKMKNGAYVLASETCALDVVGAELVRNIRPGEIVVIDDHGYKIVQYTNQTQLAICSMEFIYFARPDSDIYGVNVHSARKRMGARLAQESPVDADMVIGVPNSSLSAASGYAEEAGLPNEMGLIKNQYVARTFIQPTQELREQGVRMKLSAVRGVVKGKRVIVIDDSIVRGTTSKRIVQLLKEAGAAEVHMRISSPPLKYPCFYGIDISTTKELIAAKKSVEEIRDFIGADSLAFLSLDGLVESIGLGADAPYGGLCVAYFNGDYPTALDDYESDFLKSLTPEAVSYTHLTLPTTSR
;
A
#
# COMPACT_ATOMS: atom_id res chain seq x y z
N TYR A 1 11.27 13.40 10.53
CA TYR A 1 10.78 12.27 11.34
C TYR A 1 10.09 11.25 10.44
N LYS A 2 10.59 10.00 10.40
CA LYS A 2 9.87 8.89 9.77
C LYS A 2 9.09 8.16 10.87
N ILE A 3 7.76 8.12 10.75
CA ILE A 3 6.95 7.22 11.55
C ILE A 3 6.72 5.96 10.70
N GLN A 4 7.50 4.92 10.95
CA GLN A 4 7.25 3.63 10.33
C GLN A 4 6.12 2.94 11.09
N ARG A 5 5.00 2.72 10.40
CA ARG A 5 3.83 2.06 11.00
C ARG A 5 3.94 0.55 11.01
N TYR A 6 4.63 -0.03 10.04
CA TYR A 6 4.79 -1.47 9.85
C TYR A 6 6.19 -1.74 9.33
N ALA A 7 6.85 -2.74 9.89
CA ALA A 7 8.05 -3.32 9.29
C ALA A 7 7.58 -4.38 8.29
N THR A 8 7.89 -4.20 7.02
CA THR A 8 7.61 -5.17 5.96
C THR A 8 8.71 -6.22 5.86
N ALA A 9 9.93 -5.83 6.23
CA ALA A 9 11.07 -6.72 6.37
C ALA A 9 11.71 -6.53 7.75
N GLY A 10 12.04 -7.63 8.40
CA GLY A 10 12.65 -7.64 9.72
C GLY A 10 11.67 -7.76 10.89
N SER A 11 12.18 -8.13 12.05
CA SER A 11 11.42 -8.20 13.30
C SER A 11 11.11 -6.81 13.86
N GLY A 12 10.13 -6.69 14.75
CA GLY A 12 9.76 -5.45 15.44
C GLY A 12 10.79 -4.93 16.48
N GLY A 13 12.07 -5.35 16.40
CA GLY A 13 13.13 -4.92 17.30
C GLY A 13 13.61 -3.49 17.04
N THR A 14 14.32 -2.93 18.03
CA THR A 14 14.91 -1.58 17.97
C THR A 14 15.94 -1.44 16.86
N ASP A 15 16.58 -2.54 16.45
CA ASP A 15 17.62 -2.59 15.43
C ASP A 15 17.10 -2.32 14.00
N ASN A 16 15.78 -2.39 13.81
CA ASN A 16 15.11 -2.11 12.53
C ASN A 16 14.50 -0.69 12.45
N ILE A 17 14.75 0.16 13.45
CA ILE A 17 14.24 1.54 13.44
C ILE A 17 14.98 2.35 12.38
N GLN A 18 14.21 3.01 11.51
CA GLN A 18 14.75 3.90 10.48
C GLN A 18 14.64 5.38 10.94
N PRO A 19 15.60 6.25 10.54
CA PRO A 19 16.70 5.99 9.60
C PRO A 19 17.79 5.11 10.21
N PHE A 20 18.38 4.24 9.36
CA PHE A 20 19.64 3.60 9.71
C PHE A 20 20.76 4.63 9.60
N ILE A 21 21.65 4.66 10.58
CA ILE A 21 22.80 5.57 10.61
C ILE A 21 24.07 4.74 10.53
N PHE A 22 24.86 5.00 9.51
CA PHE A 22 26.13 4.33 9.27
C PHE A 22 27.25 5.35 9.37
N ARG A 23 28.29 5.02 10.13
CA ARG A 23 29.46 5.87 10.35
C ARG A 23 30.65 5.27 9.65
N PHE A 24 31.27 6.05 8.77
CA PHE A 24 32.43 5.65 8.01
C PHE A 24 33.56 6.64 8.21
N HIS A 25 34.79 6.25 7.87
CA HIS A 25 35.96 7.13 7.93
C HIS A 25 35.91 8.30 6.93
N ASP A 26 35.08 8.18 5.90
CA ASP A 26 34.91 9.15 4.80
C ASP A 26 33.54 9.88 4.85
N GLY A 27 32.88 9.86 6.01
CA GLY A 27 31.62 10.58 6.25
C GLY A 27 30.47 9.68 6.71
N ASP A 28 29.47 10.29 7.35
CA ASP A 28 28.29 9.60 7.84
C ASP A 28 27.20 9.50 6.77
N MET A 29 26.37 8.47 6.85
CA MET A 29 25.22 8.28 5.98
C MET A 29 24.01 7.85 6.79
N ALA A 30 22.83 8.46 6.51
CA ALA A 30 21.55 8.00 7.00
C ALA A 30 20.71 7.46 5.84
N LEU A 31 20.00 6.35 6.08
CA LEU A 31 19.24 5.61 5.06
C LEU A 31 17.84 5.27 5.55
N CYS A 32 16.82 5.60 4.74
CA CYS A 32 15.44 5.17 4.94
C CYS A 32 14.92 4.44 3.70
N HIS A 33 14.04 3.48 3.93
CA HIS A 33 13.42 2.66 2.89
C HIS A 33 11.90 2.54 3.12
N ASN A 34 11.13 2.74 2.08
CA ASN A 34 9.72 2.38 2.00
C ASN A 34 9.53 1.39 0.86
N GLY A 35 9.28 0.13 1.18
CA GLY A 35 9.17 -0.94 0.21
C GLY A 35 9.61 -2.29 0.76
N ASN A 36 9.93 -3.21 -0.14
CA ASN A 36 10.52 -4.52 0.16
C ASN A 36 11.30 -5.04 -1.06
N LEU A 37 12.50 -5.55 -0.80
CA LEU A 37 13.35 -6.13 -1.84
C LEU A 37 13.04 -7.61 -2.05
N THR A 38 12.79 -8.00 -3.30
CA THR A 38 12.45 -9.39 -3.66
C THR A 38 13.66 -10.32 -3.67
N ASN A 39 14.86 -9.80 -3.90
CA ASN A 39 16.11 -10.55 -3.91
C ASN A 39 16.98 -10.35 -2.65
N CYS A 40 16.42 -9.79 -1.56
CA CYS A 40 17.14 -9.50 -0.34
C CYS A 40 17.81 -10.73 0.31
N PRO A 41 17.13 -11.88 0.52
CA PRO A 41 17.72 -13.07 1.12
C PRO A 41 18.97 -13.57 0.38
N THR A 42 18.93 -13.61 -0.95
CA THR A 42 20.07 -14.02 -1.78
C THR A 42 21.22 -13.03 -1.69
N LEU A 43 20.94 -11.73 -1.85
CA LEU A 43 21.98 -10.69 -1.74
C LEU A 43 22.61 -10.66 -0.34
N ARG A 44 21.82 -10.80 0.70
CA ARG A 44 22.30 -10.83 2.07
C ARG A 44 23.28 -11.99 2.28
N ARG A 45 22.92 -13.20 1.84
CA ARG A 45 23.79 -14.39 1.94
C ARG A 45 25.11 -14.16 1.21
N GLN A 46 25.08 -13.65 -0.03
CA GLN A 46 26.29 -13.34 -0.79
C GLN A 46 27.20 -12.34 -0.05
N LEU A 47 26.61 -11.28 0.48
CA LEU A 47 27.35 -10.25 1.23
C LEU A 47 27.95 -10.81 2.54
N GLU A 48 27.22 -11.68 3.25
CA GLU A 48 27.70 -12.35 4.45
C GLU A 48 28.85 -13.33 4.15
N ASP A 49 28.74 -14.10 3.06
CA ASP A 49 29.82 -14.99 2.57
C ASP A 49 31.09 -14.21 2.21
N GLU A 50 30.95 -12.96 1.77
CA GLU A 50 32.04 -12.02 1.51
C GLU A 50 32.51 -11.27 2.77
N GLY A 51 31.98 -11.61 3.96
CA GLY A 51 32.38 -11.04 5.25
C GLY A 51 31.64 -9.76 5.65
N ALA A 52 30.45 -9.46 5.09
CA ALA A 52 29.61 -8.40 5.63
C ALA A 52 29.02 -8.79 6.98
N ILE A 53 28.94 -7.82 7.89
CA ILE A 53 28.29 -7.98 9.18
C ILE A 53 27.03 -7.12 9.19
N PHE A 54 25.88 -7.75 9.28
CA PHE A 54 24.59 -7.06 9.38
C PHE A 54 24.22 -6.83 10.85
N HIS A 55 23.75 -5.63 11.15
CA HIS A 55 23.28 -5.23 12.48
C HIS A 55 21.77 -5.40 12.65
N SER A 56 21.05 -5.47 11.53
CA SER A 56 19.60 -5.63 11.49
C SER A 56 19.20 -6.81 10.61
N ASN A 57 17.93 -7.18 10.66
CA ASN A 57 17.36 -8.12 9.70
C ASN A 57 16.47 -7.40 8.65
N SER A 58 16.60 -6.07 8.53
CA SER A 58 15.96 -5.27 7.52
C SER A 58 16.65 -5.42 6.15
N ASP A 59 15.86 -5.46 5.10
CA ASP A 59 16.34 -5.42 3.71
C ASP A 59 17.04 -4.09 3.35
N THR A 60 16.73 -3.04 4.08
CA THR A 60 17.29 -1.69 3.89
C THR A 60 18.82 -1.68 4.01
N GLU A 61 19.37 -2.50 4.90
CA GLU A 61 20.83 -2.55 5.18
C GLU A 61 21.62 -3.12 4.00
N VAL A 62 21.00 -3.93 3.14
CA VAL A 62 21.63 -4.49 1.93
C VAL A 62 22.16 -3.39 1.00
N LEU A 63 21.37 -2.33 0.80
CA LEU A 63 21.79 -1.22 -0.07
C LEU A 63 23.10 -0.57 0.43
N MET A 64 23.26 -0.39 1.74
CA MET A 64 24.48 0.17 2.32
C MET A 64 25.70 -0.72 2.03
N HIS A 65 25.57 -2.03 2.21
CA HIS A 65 26.66 -2.97 1.93
C HIS A 65 27.07 -2.98 0.45
N LEU A 66 26.08 -2.92 -0.46
CA LEU A 66 26.35 -2.80 -1.89
C LEU A 66 27.10 -1.52 -2.23
N LEU A 67 26.66 -0.38 -1.68
CA LEU A 67 27.35 0.93 -1.87
C LEU A 67 28.81 0.89 -1.41
N ARG A 68 29.09 0.27 -0.26
CA ARG A 68 30.46 0.24 0.31
C ARG A 68 31.39 -0.74 -0.41
N ARG A 69 30.86 -1.78 -1.02
CA ARG A 69 31.64 -2.78 -1.77
C ARG A 69 31.85 -2.42 -3.23
N SER A 70 31.07 -1.47 -3.74
CA SER A 70 31.21 -1.00 -5.11
C SER A 70 32.61 -0.43 -5.38
N THR A 71 33.20 -0.86 -6.47
CA THR A 71 34.52 -0.39 -6.95
C THR A 71 34.43 0.88 -7.81
N GLN A 72 33.24 1.39 -8.01
CA GLN A 72 33.02 2.63 -8.76
C GLN A 72 33.67 3.83 -8.08
N ARG A 73 34.02 4.85 -8.88
CA ARG A 73 34.81 5.99 -8.39
C ARG A 73 33.97 7.00 -7.62
N THR A 74 32.78 7.33 -8.14
CA THR A 74 31.93 8.36 -7.55
C THR A 74 30.81 7.73 -6.71
N PHE A 75 30.33 8.44 -5.71
CA PHE A 75 29.16 7.99 -4.93
C PHE A 75 27.94 7.75 -5.82
N MET A 76 27.72 8.60 -6.81
CA MET A 76 26.58 8.46 -7.74
C MET A 76 26.69 7.18 -8.59
N ASP A 77 27.88 6.82 -9.05
CA ASP A 77 28.05 5.59 -9.84
C ASP A 77 27.88 4.34 -8.93
N LYS A 78 28.38 4.40 -7.70
CA LYS A 78 28.13 3.35 -6.68
C LYS A 78 26.64 3.18 -6.43
N LEU A 79 25.91 4.29 -6.28
CA LEU A 79 24.47 4.27 -6.03
C LEU A 79 23.70 3.68 -7.22
N LYS A 80 24.04 4.08 -8.45
CA LYS A 80 23.44 3.51 -9.66
C LYS A 80 23.66 2.00 -9.77
N GLU A 81 24.88 1.54 -9.50
CA GLU A 81 25.23 0.12 -9.49
C GLU A 81 24.40 -0.63 -8.45
N ALA A 82 24.35 -0.14 -7.21
CA ALA A 82 23.59 -0.74 -6.13
C ALA A 82 22.08 -0.79 -6.41
N LEU A 83 21.49 0.31 -6.94
CA LEU A 83 20.08 0.37 -7.31
C LEU A 83 19.71 -0.55 -8.48
N ASN A 84 20.63 -0.84 -9.41
CA ASN A 84 20.42 -1.81 -10.48
C ASN A 84 20.63 -3.26 -10.00
N THR A 85 21.22 -3.48 -8.82
CA THR A 85 21.44 -4.81 -8.24
C THR A 85 20.26 -5.26 -7.37
N VAL A 86 19.58 -4.33 -6.70
CA VAL A 86 18.42 -4.63 -5.87
C VAL A 86 17.15 -4.73 -6.71
N HIS A 87 16.29 -5.71 -6.39
CA HIS A 87 15.00 -5.92 -7.05
C HIS A 87 13.86 -5.72 -6.06
N GLY A 88 12.67 -5.41 -6.56
CA GLY A 88 11.45 -5.24 -5.78
C GLY A 88 10.98 -3.79 -5.73
N GLY A 89 10.17 -3.46 -4.73
CA GLY A 89 9.62 -2.12 -4.54
C GLY A 89 10.46 -1.30 -3.57
N PHE A 90 10.89 -0.11 -3.97
CA PHE A 90 11.61 0.79 -3.08
C PHE A 90 11.44 2.28 -3.39
N ALA A 91 11.25 3.06 -2.34
CA ALA A 91 11.51 4.49 -2.31
C ALA A 91 12.54 4.74 -1.22
N TYR A 92 13.78 5.03 -1.61
CA TYR A 92 14.88 5.31 -0.70
C TYR A 92 15.03 6.80 -0.43
N LEU A 93 15.36 7.14 0.82
CA LEU A 93 15.93 8.43 1.18
C LEU A 93 17.30 8.21 1.81
N ILE A 94 18.30 8.87 1.24
CA ILE A 94 19.69 8.80 1.67
C ILE A 94 20.14 10.21 2.02
N MET A 95 20.74 10.39 3.17
CA MET A 95 21.34 11.65 3.57
C MET A 95 22.83 11.42 3.84
N THR A 96 23.64 12.23 3.21
CA THR A 96 25.09 12.35 3.43
C THR A 96 25.41 13.71 4.04
N GLU A 97 26.68 14.03 4.25
CA GLU A 97 27.08 15.34 4.74
C GLU A 97 26.72 16.47 3.76
N ASP A 98 26.80 16.19 2.44
CA ASP A 98 26.68 17.18 1.38
C ASP A 98 25.34 17.17 0.65
N ALA A 99 24.54 16.12 0.77
CA ALA A 99 23.33 15.96 -0.03
C ALA A 99 22.23 15.14 0.63
N MET A 100 20.98 15.45 0.28
CA MET A 100 19.83 14.59 0.46
C MET A 100 19.44 13.98 -0.88
N ILE A 101 19.26 12.66 -0.92
CA ILE A 101 19.03 11.92 -2.15
C ILE A 101 17.75 11.10 -1.99
N GLY A 102 16.87 11.15 -2.98
CA GLY A 102 15.73 10.25 -3.13
C GLY A 102 15.93 9.35 -4.33
N ALA A 103 15.60 8.05 -4.22
CA ALA A 103 15.66 7.13 -5.35
C ALA A 103 14.39 6.27 -5.39
N LEU A 104 13.86 6.06 -6.59
CA LEU A 104 12.63 5.31 -6.81
C LEU A 104 12.90 4.09 -7.68
N ASP A 105 12.25 2.96 -7.34
CA ASP A 105 12.37 1.71 -8.10
C ASP A 105 11.92 1.88 -9.57
N PRO A 106 12.28 0.92 -10.46
CA PRO A 106 11.97 1.01 -11.89
C PRO A 106 10.47 0.94 -12.22
N ASN A 107 9.63 0.59 -11.25
CA ASN A 107 8.18 0.50 -11.42
C ASN A 107 7.42 1.60 -10.67
N GLY A 108 8.09 2.30 -9.74
CA GLY A 108 7.45 3.32 -8.92
C GLY A 108 6.36 2.77 -8.01
N PHE A 109 6.58 1.57 -7.45
CA PHE A 109 5.58 0.92 -6.59
C PHE A 109 5.13 1.80 -5.41
N ARG A 110 6.06 2.58 -4.86
CA ARG A 110 5.77 3.50 -3.76
C ARG A 110 5.94 4.94 -4.21
N PRO A 111 5.00 5.84 -3.88
CA PRO A 111 5.12 7.24 -4.32
C PRO A 111 6.26 7.96 -3.61
N LEU A 112 6.88 8.90 -4.35
CA LEU A 112 7.87 9.83 -3.83
C LEU A 112 7.69 11.19 -4.51
N SER A 113 7.56 12.26 -3.72
CA SER A 113 7.30 13.61 -4.18
C SER A 113 8.38 14.57 -3.71
N LEU A 114 8.75 15.51 -4.57
CA LEU A 114 9.65 16.63 -4.27
C LEU A 114 8.80 17.88 -4.08
N GLY A 115 8.96 18.54 -2.95
CA GLY A 115 8.38 19.85 -2.65
C GLY A 115 9.44 20.92 -2.38
N LYS A 116 9.02 22.19 -2.43
CA LYS A 116 9.87 23.35 -2.10
C LYS A 116 9.15 24.27 -1.14
N MET A 117 9.79 24.59 -0.06
CA MET A 117 9.31 25.54 0.95
C MET A 117 9.55 27.00 0.50
N LYS A 118 8.81 27.95 1.08
CA LYS A 118 8.96 29.38 0.79
C LYS A 118 10.35 29.93 1.10
N ASN A 119 11.07 29.35 2.07
CA ASN A 119 12.45 29.70 2.39
C ASN A 119 13.49 29.13 1.42
N GLY A 120 13.06 28.41 0.38
CA GLY A 120 13.91 27.80 -0.61
C GLY A 120 14.33 26.36 -0.32
N ALA A 121 14.08 25.82 0.88
CA ALA A 121 14.41 24.46 1.26
C ALA A 121 13.56 23.43 0.49
N TYR A 122 14.17 22.30 0.15
CA TYR A 122 13.48 21.17 -0.50
C TYR A 122 13.05 20.13 0.50
N VAL A 123 11.96 19.43 0.18
CA VAL A 123 11.36 18.37 1.00
C VAL A 123 11.08 17.15 0.12
N LEU A 124 11.43 15.97 0.59
CA LEU A 124 11.01 14.70 -0.01
C LEU A 124 9.99 14.02 0.90
N ALA A 125 8.87 13.58 0.32
CA ALA A 125 7.81 12.91 1.03
C ALA A 125 7.14 11.85 0.18
N SER A 126 6.60 10.80 0.81
CA SER A 126 5.82 9.77 0.12
C SER A 126 4.45 10.29 -0.32
N GLU A 127 3.89 11.30 0.36
CA GLU A 127 2.57 11.85 0.10
C GLU A 127 2.60 13.38 0.00
N THR A 128 1.82 13.94 -0.93
CA THR A 128 1.74 15.41 -1.10
C THR A 128 1.10 16.10 0.10
N CYS A 129 0.19 15.44 0.80
CA CYS A 129 -0.38 15.97 2.04
C CYS A 129 0.67 16.26 3.13
N ALA A 130 1.82 15.59 3.11
CA ALA A 130 2.92 15.89 4.01
C ALA A 130 3.63 17.19 3.62
N LEU A 131 3.67 17.54 2.33
CA LEU A 131 4.17 18.82 1.84
C LEU A 131 3.30 19.97 2.32
N ASP A 132 1.97 19.81 2.23
CA ASP A 132 1.01 20.80 2.71
C ASP A 132 1.18 21.10 4.20
N VAL A 133 1.36 20.05 5.02
CA VAL A 133 1.55 20.20 6.48
C VAL A 133 2.79 21.03 6.83
N VAL A 134 3.87 20.92 6.04
CA VAL A 134 5.09 21.71 6.28
C VAL A 134 5.14 23.03 5.49
N GLY A 135 4.10 23.33 4.73
CA GLY A 135 4.01 24.53 3.90
C GLY A 135 4.94 24.55 2.69
N ALA A 136 5.19 23.36 2.11
CA ALA A 136 5.94 23.21 0.88
C ALA A 136 4.99 23.05 -0.31
N GLU A 137 5.33 23.66 -1.44
CA GLU A 137 4.63 23.47 -2.71
C GLU A 137 5.20 22.28 -3.46
N LEU A 138 4.32 21.47 -4.09
CA LEU A 138 4.74 20.35 -4.92
C LEU A 138 5.52 20.85 -6.14
N VAL A 139 6.77 20.40 -6.28
CA VAL A 139 7.58 20.64 -7.47
C VAL A 139 7.28 19.57 -8.53
N ARG A 140 7.38 18.29 -8.14
CA ARG A 140 7.06 17.15 -9.01
C ARG A 140 6.98 15.83 -8.24
N ASN A 141 6.33 14.84 -8.82
CA ASN A 141 6.52 13.45 -8.43
C ASN A 141 7.81 12.90 -9.06
N ILE A 142 8.55 12.08 -8.30
CA ILE A 142 9.72 11.36 -8.82
C ILE A 142 9.21 10.18 -9.65
N ARG A 143 9.82 9.95 -10.80
CA ARG A 143 9.40 8.91 -11.75
C ARG A 143 10.17 7.61 -11.54
N PRO A 144 9.65 6.47 -12.02
CA PRO A 144 10.35 5.19 -12.02
C PRO A 144 11.78 5.31 -12.56
N GLY A 145 12.74 4.73 -11.84
CA GLY A 145 14.15 4.73 -12.22
C GLY A 145 14.89 6.06 -12.06
N GLU A 146 14.28 7.07 -11.43
CA GLU A 146 14.92 8.36 -11.15
C GLU A 146 15.58 8.40 -9.76
N ILE A 147 16.68 9.14 -9.71
CA ILE A 147 17.33 9.64 -8.50
C ILE A 147 17.17 11.16 -8.48
N VAL A 148 16.68 11.72 -7.38
CA VAL A 148 16.74 13.16 -7.11
C VAL A 148 17.86 13.42 -6.12
N VAL A 149 18.74 14.36 -6.44
CA VAL A 149 19.83 14.82 -5.57
C VAL A 149 19.57 16.26 -5.22
N ILE A 150 19.55 16.58 -3.93
CA ILE A 150 19.37 17.92 -3.39
C ILE A 150 20.64 18.29 -2.63
N ASP A 151 21.26 19.39 -3.03
CA ASP A 151 22.47 19.95 -2.45
C ASP A 151 22.36 21.48 -2.29
N ASP A 152 23.41 22.16 -1.91
CA ASP A 152 23.43 23.63 -1.71
C ASP A 152 23.16 24.43 -3.01
N HIS A 153 23.27 23.78 -4.18
CA HIS A 153 23.01 24.41 -5.49
C HIS A 153 21.56 24.18 -5.96
N GLY A 154 20.75 23.38 -5.25
CA GLY A 154 19.38 23.10 -5.58
C GLY A 154 19.10 21.62 -5.74
N TYR A 155 18.33 21.22 -6.76
CA TYR A 155 18.12 19.81 -7.04
C TYR A 155 18.44 19.45 -8.49
N LYS A 156 18.80 18.19 -8.69
CA LYS A 156 18.98 17.59 -10.01
C LYS A 156 18.36 16.21 -10.07
N ILE A 157 17.88 15.82 -11.25
CA ILE A 157 17.34 14.48 -11.50
C ILE A 157 18.35 13.70 -12.34
N VAL A 158 18.57 12.46 -11.96
CA VAL A 158 19.47 11.52 -12.65
C VAL A 158 18.69 10.24 -12.91
N GLN A 159 18.60 9.81 -14.17
CA GLN A 159 18.08 8.51 -14.53
C GLN A 159 19.16 7.46 -14.27
N TYR A 160 18.85 6.41 -13.47
CA TYR A 160 19.81 5.34 -13.23
C TYR A 160 19.55 4.09 -14.07
N THR A 161 18.31 3.93 -14.55
CA THR A 161 17.92 2.88 -15.48
C THR A 161 16.85 3.38 -16.45
N ASN A 162 16.89 2.87 -17.70
CA ASN A 162 15.86 3.12 -18.72
C ASN A 162 14.86 1.96 -18.83
N GLN A 163 15.07 0.87 -18.10
CA GLN A 163 14.17 -0.27 -18.03
C GLN A 163 13.08 0.03 -16.98
N THR A 164 12.15 0.88 -17.34
CA THR A 164 11.10 1.35 -16.42
C THR A 164 9.71 1.06 -16.98
N GLN A 165 8.80 0.69 -16.09
CA GLN A 165 7.39 0.52 -16.38
C GLN A 165 6.57 0.94 -15.16
N LEU A 166 5.76 1.99 -15.31
CA LEU A 166 4.94 2.44 -14.18
C LEU A 166 3.99 1.32 -13.72
N ALA A 167 4.04 1.01 -12.43
CA ALA A 167 3.18 0.03 -11.75
C ALA A 167 2.97 0.44 -10.28
N ILE A 168 2.44 1.65 -10.07
CA ILE A 168 2.20 2.15 -8.71
C ILE A 168 1.21 1.27 -7.96
N CYS A 169 1.45 1.04 -6.68
CA CYS A 169 0.58 0.21 -5.85
C CYS A 169 -0.86 0.76 -5.81
N SER A 170 -1.82 0.00 -6.31
CA SER A 170 -3.25 0.40 -6.29
C SER A 170 -3.80 0.60 -4.88
N MET A 171 -3.22 -0.06 -3.86
CA MET A 171 -3.61 0.12 -2.46
C MET A 171 -3.30 1.53 -1.92
N GLU A 172 -2.41 2.29 -2.58
CA GLU A 172 -2.23 3.72 -2.24
C GLU A 172 -3.54 4.48 -2.45
N PHE A 173 -4.23 4.25 -3.57
CA PHE A 173 -5.52 4.87 -3.85
C PHE A 173 -6.66 4.26 -3.01
N ILE A 174 -6.65 2.96 -2.75
CA ILE A 174 -7.72 2.28 -2.01
C ILE A 174 -7.67 2.65 -0.53
N TYR A 175 -6.48 2.56 0.11
CA TYR A 175 -6.38 2.61 1.56
C TYR A 175 -5.25 3.48 2.13
N PHE A 176 -3.98 3.38 1.59
CA PHE A 176 -2.83 3.92 2.32
C PHE A 176 -2.73 5.43 2.30
N ALA A 177 -2.86 6.06 1.12
CA ALA A 177 -2.71 7.49 1.00
C ALA A 177 -3.88 8.22 1.68
N ARG A 178 -3.58 9.39 2.24
CA ARG A 178 -4.63 10.27 2.77
C ARG A 178 -5.50 10.79 1.62
N PRO A 179 -6.80 11.00 1.85
CA PRO A 179 -7.71 11.47 0.80
C PRO A 179 -7.32 12.80 0.15
N ASP A 180 -6.61 13.65 0.87
CA ASP A 180 -6.11 14.95 0.40
C ASP A 180 -4.76 14.87 -0.33
N SER A 181 -4.20 13.68 -0.51
CA SER A 181 -2.99 13.47 -1.31
C SER A 181 -3.29 13.39 -2.79
N ASP A 182 -2.33 13.86 -3.61
CA ASP A 182 -2.30 13.67 -5.05
C ASP A 182 -1.13 12.74 -5.44
N ILE A 183 -1.41 11.76 -6.29
CA ILE A 183 -0.42 10.82 -6.79
C ILE A 183 -0.41 10.91 -8.31
N TYR A 184 0.69 11.38 -8.89
CA TYR A 184 0.83 11.64 -10.34
C TYR A 184 -0.33 12.46 -10.92
N GLY A 185 -0.80 13.46 -10.16
CA GLY A 185 -1.90 14.35 -10.56
C GLY A 185 -3.31 13.79 -10.36
N VAL A 186 -3.44 12.60 -9.80
CA VAL A 186 -4.73 12.00 -9.43
C VAL A 186 -4.98 12.19 -7.95
N ASN A 187 -6.02 12.94 -7.61
CA ASN A 187 -6.43 13.14 -6.22
C ASN A 187 -7.07 11.85 -5.65
N VAL A 188 -6.59 11.42 -4.47
CA VAL A 188 -7.00 10.17 -3.82
C VAL A 188 -8.48 10.19 -3.43
N HIS A 189 -8.99 11.30 -2.87
CA HIS A 189 -10.41 11.44 -2.54
C HIS A 189 -11.28 11.28 -3.78
N SER A 190 -10.92 11.96 -4.86
CA SER A 190 -11.68 11.91 -6.12
C SER A 190 -11.66 10.51 -6.75
N ALA A 191 -10.53 9.80 -6.70
CA ALA A 191 -10.44 8.42 -7.16
C ALA A 191 -11.34 7.49 -6.33
N ARG A 192 -11.30 7.58 -5.00
CA ARG A 192 -12.18 6.80 -4.11
C ARG A 192 -13.65 7.11 -4.34
N LYS A 193 -14.00 8.37 -4.58
CA LYS A 193 -15.36 8.76 -4.91
C LYS A 193 -15.84 8.09 -6.20
N ARG A 194 -15.01 8.08 -7.25
CA ARG A 194 -15.30 7.36 -8.49
C ARG A 194 -15.42 5.84 -8.30
N MET A 195 -14.58 5.23 -7.45
CA MET A 195 -14.71 3.81 -7.10
C MET A 195 -16.08 3.52 -6.47
N GLY A 196 -16.55 4.39 -5.58
CA GLY A 196 -17.88 4.26 -4.98
C GLY A 196 -19.01 4.38 -5.98
N ALA A 197 -18.97 5.36 -6.87
CA ALA A 197 -19.96 5.55 -7.93
C ALA A 197 -19.97 4.33 -8.88
N ARG A 198 -18.80 3.86 -9.32
CA ARG A 198 -18.69 2.67 -10.17
C ARG A 198 -19.23 1.41 -9.49
N LEU A 199 -18.97 1.25 -8.21
CA LEU A 199 -19.48 0.13 -7.41
C LEU A 199 -21.01 0.16 -7.30
N ALA A 200 -21.64 1.35 -7.23
CA ALA A 200 -23.09 1.49 -7.27
C ALA A 200 -23.68 1.07 -8.62
N GLN A 201 -23.01 1.38 -9.71
CA GLN A 201 -23.40 0.95 -11.06
C GLN A 201 -23.28 -0.57 -11.24
N GLU A 202 -22.17 -1.17 -10.76
CA GLU A 202 -21.92 -2.61 -10.90
C GLU A 202 -22.79 -3.47 -9.97
N SER A 203 -23.14 -2.95 -8.79
CA SER A 203 -23.80 -3.74 -7.75
C SER A 203 -24.86 -2.91 -7.00
N PRO A 204 -25.93 -2.46 -7.70
CA PRO A 204 -27.03 -1.76 -7.07
C PRO A 204 -27.79 -2.67 -6.09
N VAL A 205 -28.36 -2.07 -5.05
CA VAL A 205 -29.22 -2.77 -4.09
C VAL A 205 -30.27 -1.79 -3.56
N ASP A 206 -31.50 -2.30 -3.34
CA ASP A 206 -32.56 -1.51 -2.71
C ASP A 206 -32.31 -1.35 -1.22
N ALA A 207 -32.11 -0.11 -0.77
CA ALA A 207 -31.79 0.23 0.62
C ALA A 207 -32.27 1.65 0.96
N ASP A 208 -32.20 1.99 2.25
CA ASP A 208 -32.67 3.28 2.75
C ASP A 208 -31.56 4.31 2.86
N MET A 209 -30.30 3.88 2.97
CA MET A 209 -29.14 4.76 3.14
C MET A 209 -27.82 4.06 2.87
N VAL A 210 -26.79 4.87 2.67
CA VAL A 210 -25.39 4.46 2.57
C VAL A 210 -24.61 4.95 3.79
N ILE A 211 -23.75 4.10 4.36
CA ILE A 211 -22.81 4.45 5.42
C ILE A 211 -21.41 4.02 5.04
N GLY A 212 -20.39 4.82 5.35
CA GLY A 212 -18.99 4.47 5.15
C GLY A 212 -18.32 3.97 6.43
N VAL A 213 -17.44 2.98 6.31
CA VAL A 213 -16.57 2.59 7.42
C VAL A 213 -15.53 3.69 7.64
N PRO A 214 -15.49 4.34 8.83
CA PRO A 214 -14.55 5.42 9.05
C PRO A 214 -13.12 4.90 9.29
N ASN A 215 -12.05 5.59 8.75
CA ASN A 215 -12.13 6.81 7.96
C ASN A 215 -11.86 6.54 6.47
N SER A 216 -11.37 5.35 6.11
CA SER A 216 -10.87 5.01 4.77
C SER A 216 -11.94 5.02 3.67
N SER A 217 -13.16 4.64 4.03
CA SER A 217 -14.24 4.38 3.07
C SER A 217 -15.22 5.54 2.89
N LEU A 218 -15.03 6.66 3.61
CA LEU A 218 -15.97 7.79 3.57
C LEU A 218 -16.09 8.42 2.18
N SER A 219 -14.97 8.51 1.45
CA SER A 219 -14.96 9.06 0.09
C SER A 219 -15.73 8.16 -0.89
N ALA A 220 -15.51 6.84 -0.81
CA ALA A 220 -16.23 5.86 -1.63
C ALA A 220 -17.72 5.82 -1.28
N ALA A 221 -18.07 5.91 0.01
CA ALA A 221 -19.46 5.97 0.47
C ALA A 221 -20.19 7.20 -0.10
N SER A 222 -19.52 8.35 -0.14
CA SER A 222 -20.08 9.55 -0.76
C SER A 222 -20.37 9.34 -2.26
N GLY A 223 -19.42 8.73 -3.00
CA GLY A 223 -19.61 8.45 -4.42
C GLY A 223 -20.71 7.42 -4.69
N TYR A 224 -20.78 6.36 -3.89
CA TYR A 224 -21.85 5.38 -4.00
C TYR A 224 -23.23 5.98 -3.73
N ALA A 225 -23.36 6.77 -2.67
CA ALA A 225 -24.62 7.41 -2.27
C ALA A 225 -25.12 8.38 -3.34
N GLU A 226 -24.22 9.20 -3.89
CA GLU A 226 -24.54 10.15 -4.96
C GLU A 226 -25.05 9.44 -6.22
N GLU A 227 -24.38 8.38 -6.67
CA GLU A 227 -24.74 7.59 -7.83
C GLU A 227 -26.05 6.82 -7.62
N ALA A 228 -26.25 6.25 -6.44
CA ALA A 228 -27.46 5.50 -6.09
C ALA A 228 -28.66 6.40 -5.76
N GLY A 229 -28.48 7.71 -5.64
CA GLY A 229 -29.54 8.63 -5.20
C GLY A 229 -30.03 8.40 -3.77
N LEU A 230 -29.16 7.88 -2.90
CA LEU A 230 -29.47 7.56 -1.50
C LEU A 230 -28.80 8.55 -0.54
N PRO A 231 -29.38 8.80 0.65
CA PRO A 231 -28.72 9.59 1.67
C PRO A 231 -27.44 8.90 2.17
N ASN A 232 -26.36 9.69 2.34
CA ASN A 232 -25.13 9.26 2.98
C ASN A 232 -25.16 9.67 4.45
N GLU A 233 -25.22 8.72 5.35
CA GLU A 233 -25.45 8.96 6.77
C GLU A 233 -24.28 8.44 7.64
N MET A 234 -24.13 9.06 8.82
CA MET A 234 -23.14 8.66 9.81
C MET A 234 -23.68 7.51 10.67
N GLY A 235 -23.73 6.30 10.10
CA GLY A 235 -24.19 5.09 10.81
C GLY A 235 -23.15 4.41 11.69
N LEU A 236 -21.85 4.72 11.45
CA LEU A 236 -20.70 4.21 12.20
C LEU A 236 -19.80 5.36 12.67
N ILE A 237 -19.34 5.30 13.90
CA ILE A 237 -18.40 6.26 14.47
C ILE A 237 -17.16 5.54 14.97
N LYS A 238 -15.99 6.09 14.65
CA LYS A 238 -14.74 5.66 15.23
C LYS A 238 -14.50 6.36 16.56
N ASN A 239 -14.25 5.59 17.61
CA ASN A 239 -13.91 6.14 18.90
C ASN A 239 -12.54 6.82 18.85
N GLN A 240 -12.50 8.15 19.05
CA GLN A 240 -11.30 8.96 19.00
C GLN A 240 -10.42 8.81 20.27
N TYR A 241 -10.99 8.37 21.37
CA TYR A 241 -10.31 8.23 22.67
C TYR A 241 -9.54 6.91 22.79
N VAL A 242 -9.78 5.94 21.93
CA VAL A 242 -9.06 4.67 21.92
C VAL A 242 -7.82 4.83 21.04
N ALA A 243 -6.68 5.12 21.67
CA ALA A 243 -5.38 5.06 21.03
C ALA A 243 -5.13 3.63 20.48
N ARG A 244 -4.22 3.50 19.49
CA ARG A 244 -3.91 2.20 18.87
C ARG A 244 -3.47 1.19 19.92
N THR A 245 -4.33 0.24 20.20
CA THR A 245 -4.06 -0.93 21.07
C THR A 245 -3.24 -1.96 20.28
N PHE A 246 -1.97 -1.67 20.01
CA PHE A 246 -1.08 -2.63 19.33
C PHE A 246 -0.45 -3.66 20.25
N ILE A 247 -0.58 -3.50 21.58
CA ILE A 247 0.05 -4.38 22.55
C ILE A 247 -1.00 -4.73 23.61
N GLN A 248 -1.86 -5.68 23.29
CA GLN A 248 -2.62 -6.36 24.34
C GLN A 248 -2.29 -7.86 24.31
N PRO A 249 -1.86 -8.44 25.44
CA PRO A 249 -1.28 -9.77 25.48
C PRO A 249 -2.28 -10.92 25.30
N THR A 250 -3.59 -10.68 25.45
CA THR A 250 -4.60 -11.73 25.35
C THR A 250 -5.59 -11.51 24.20
N GLN A 251 -6.16 -12.61 23.68
CA GLN A 251 -7.18 -12.59 22.62
C GLN A 251 -8.43 -11.81 23.05
N GLU A 252 -8.87 -11.98 24.30
CA GLU A 252 -10.05 -11.30 24.87
C GLU A 252 -9.86 -9.78 24.93
N LEU A 253 -8.70 -9.31 25.32
CA LEU A 253 -8.35 -7.88 25.33
C LEU A 253 -8.25 -7.29 23.92
N ARG A 254 -7.80 -8.08 22.92
CA ARG A 254 -7.84 -7.67 21.52
C ARG A 254 -9.26 -7.53 21.00
N GLU A 255 -10.15 -8.46 21.35
CA GLU A 255 -11.57 -8.40 20.98
C GLU A 255 -12.28 -7.23 21.65
N GLN A 256 -12.00 -6.95 22.93
CA GLN A 256 -12.47 -5.73 23.62
C GLN A 256 -11.91 -4.46 22.97
N GLY A 257 -10.65 -4.45 22.58
CA GLY A 257 -10.02 -3.34 21.88
C GLY A 257 -10.67 -3.04 20.52
N VAL A 258 -11.12 -4.05 19.79
CA VAL A 258 -11.90 -3.90 18.55
C VAL A 258 -13.32 -3.38 18.85
N ARG A 259 -13.97 -3.86 19.91
CA ARG A 259 -15.28 -3.35 20.34
C ARG A 259 -15.28 -1.87 20.71
N MET A 260 -14.17 -1.36 21.25
CA MET A 260 -14.04 0.04 21.63
C MET A 260 -13.72 0.97 20.45
N LYS A 261 -13.33 0.43 19.26
CA LYS A 261 -12.89 1.24 18.12
C LYS A 261 -14.01 1.77 17.24
N LEU A 262 -15.07 1.02 17.09
CA LEU A 262 -16.23 1.37 16.26
C LEU A 262 -17.52 1.22 17.04
N SER A 263 -18.44 2.16 16.87
CA SER A 263 -19.78 2.14 17.44
C SER A 263 -20.82 2.45 16.37
N ALA A 264 -21.95 1.74 16.39
CA ALA A 264 -23.08 2.04 15.53
C ALA A 264 -23.93 3.16 16.12
N VAL A 265 -24.36 4.08 15.29
CA VAL A 265 -25.30 5.17 15.66
C VAL A 265 -26.72 4.61 15.60
N ARG A 266 -27.19 4.05 16.71
CA ARG A 266 -28.47 3.34 16.80
C ARG A 266 -29.65 4.14 16.27
N GLY A 267 -29.71 5.45 16.55
CA GLY A 267 -30.79 6.34 16.11
C GLY A 267 -30.84 6.50 14.58
N VAL A 268 -29.74 6.25 13.88
CA VAL A 268 -29.64 6.34 12.42
C VAL A 268 -30.03 5.00 11.79
N VAL A 269 -29.49 3.88 12.30
CA VAL A 269 -29.56 2.58 11.60
C VAL A 269 -30.76 1.71 12.00
N LYS A 270 -31.44 2.00 13.12
CA LYS A 270 -32.53 1.16 13.62
C LYS A 270 -33.71 1.08 12.64
N GLY A 271 -34.07 -0.15 12.26
CA GLY A 271 -35.17 -0.45 11.33
C GLY A 271 -34.86 -0.10 9.87
N LYS A 272 -33.61 0.24 9.53
CA LYS A 272 -33.17 0.64 8.18
C LYS A 272 -32.42 -0.49 7.47
N ARG A 273 -32.59 -0.55 6.13
CA ARG A 273 -31.75 -1.33 5.23
C ARG A 273 -30.53 -0.47 4.87
N VAL A 274 -29.35 -0.90 5.27
CA VAL A 274 -28.14 -0.07 5.15
C VAL A 274 -27.14 -0.68 4.18
N ILE A 275 -26.61 0.15 3.28
CA ILE A 275 -25.44 -0.18 2.47
C ILE A 275 -24.20 0.29 3.23
N VAL A 276 -23.28 -0.63 3.50
CA VAL A 276 -22.02 -0.36 4.17
C VAL A 276 -20.89 -0.42 3.17
N ILE A 277 -20.23 0.71 2.96
CA ILE A 277 -19.06 0.78 2.11
C ILE A 277 -17.80 0.56 2.94
N ASP A 278 -16.98 -0.41 2.54
CA ASP A 278 -15.64 -0.63 3.09
C ASP A 278 -14.60 -0.63 1.97
N ASP A 279 -13.33 -0.42 2.31
CA ASP A 279 -12.25 -0.34 1.32
C ASP A 279 -11.82 -1.72 0.81
N SER A 280 -11.69 -2.69 1.72
CA SER A 280 -11.17 -4.03 1.40
C SER A 280 -11.53 -5.06 2.47
N ILE A 281 -11.56 -6.34 2.09
CA ILE A 281 -11.67 -7.47 3.03
C ILE A 281 -10.40 -8.33 2.93
N VAL A 282 -9.63 -8.40 4.03
CA VAL A 282 -8.45 -9.27 4.15
C VAL A 282 -8.84 -10.59 4.82
N ARG A 283 -9.09 -10.58 6.13
CA ARG A 283 -9.44 -11.78 6.93
C ARG A 283 -10.97 -11.93 7.16
N GLY A 284 -11.74 -10.90 6.89
CA GLY A 284 -13.20 -10.84 7.11
C GLY A 284 -13.64 -10.64 8.55
N THR A 285 -12.75 -10.69 9.53
CA THR A 285 -13.09 -10.55 10.96
C THR A 285 -13.62 -9.18 11.32
N THR A 286 -13.04 -8.12 10.74
CA THR A 286 -13.49 -6.73 10.92
C THR A 286 -14.87 -6.54 10.30
N SER A 287 -15.08 -6.98 9.07
CA SER A 287 -16.36 -6.86 8.36
C SER A 287 -17.45 -7.63 9.07
N LYS A 288 -17.16 -8.85 9.58
CA LYS A 288 -18.08 -9.63 10.42
C LYS A 288 -18.50 -8.83 11.66
N ARG A 289 -17.56 -8.17 12.32
CA ARG A 289 -17.86 -7.37 13.52
C ARG A 289 -18.69 -6.14 13.18
N ILE A 290 -18.43 -5.47 12.06
CA ILE A 290 -19.21 -4.32 11.60
C ILE A 290 -20.66 -4.73 11.34
N VAL A 291 -20.88 -5.81 10.60
CA VAL A 291 -22.22 -6.33 10.31
C VAL A 291 -22.96 -6.67 11.63
N GLN A 292 -22.28 -7.36 12.54
CA GLN A 292 -22.85 -7.69 13.84
C GLN A 292 -23.23 -6.43 14.64
N LEU A 293 -22.36 -5.42 14.71
CA LEU A 293 -22.64 -4.14 15.40
C LEU A 293 -23.90 -3.45 14.85
N LEU A 294 -24.06 -3.44 13.54
CA LEU A 294 -25.22 -2.81 12.90
C LEU A 294 -26.51 -3.61 13.17
N LYS A 295 -26.46 -4.93 13.08
CA LYS A 295 -27.60 -5.79 13.41
C LYS A 295 -27.97 -5.70 14.90
N GLU A 296 -27.00 -5.67 15.81
CA GLU A 296 -27.22 -5.41 17.27
C GLU A 296 -27.81 -4.01 17.53
N ALA A 297 -27.50 -3.02 16.68
CA ALA A 297 -28.10 -1.69 16.74
C ALA A 297 -29.53 -1.63 16.18
N GLY A 298 -29.99 -2.71 15.53
CA GLY A 298 -31.36 -2.86 15.03
C GLY A 298 -31.51 -2.54 13.54
N ALA A 299 -30.44 -2.56 12.74
CA ALA A 299 -30.56 -2.49 11.28
C ALA A 299 -31.42 -3.66 10.76
N ALA A 300 -32.31 -3.39 9.81
CA ALA A 300 -33.17 -4.39 9.20
C ALA A 300 -32.39 -5.30 8.24
N GLU A 301 -31.55 -4.69 7.40
CA GLU A 301 -30.65 -5.38 6.48
C GLU A 301 -29.31 -4.66 6.44
N VAL A 302 -28.22 -5.43 6.17
CA VAL A 302 -26.85 -4.92 6.05
C VAL A 302 -26.23 -5.44 4.75
N HIS A 303 -26.07 -4.57 3.78
CA HIS A 303 -25.50 -4.86 2.48
C HIS A 303 -24.07 -4.35 2.41
N MET A 304 -23.08 -5.26 2.34
CA MET A 304 -21.68 -4.88 2.24
C MET A 304 -21.29 -4.61 0.79
N ARG A 305 -20.60 -3.50 0.56
CA ARG A 305 -20.06 -3.10 -0.74
C ARG A 305 -18.60 -2.69 -0.56
N ILE A 306 -17.71 -3.39 -1.24
CA ILE A 306 -16.26 -3.23 -1.08
C ILE A 306 -15.71 -2.49 -2.29
N SER A 307 -15.06 -1.34 -2.04
CA SER A 307 -14.56 -0.45 -3.09
C SER A 307 -13.23 -0.90 -3.72
N SER A 308 -12.83 -2.14 -3.49
CA SER A 308 -11.74 -2.84 -4.19
C SER A 308 -12.19 -4.20 -4.70
N PRO A 309 -11.46 -4.80 -5.65
CA PRO A 309 -11.64 -6.21 -5.97
C PRO A 309 -11.26 -7.14 -4.80
N PRO A 310 -11.66 -8.42 -4.84
CA PRO A 310 -11.25 -9.39 -3.82
C PRO A 310 -9.74 -9.56 -3.76
N LEU A 311 -9.13 -9.44 -2.56
CA LEU A 311 -7.69 -9.70 -2.36
C LEU A 311 -7.44 -11.21 -2.30
N LYS A 312 -6.77 -11.75 -3.32
CA LYS A 312 -6.52 -13.18 -3.48
C LYS A 312 -5.06 -13.56 -3.33
N TYR A 313 -4.15 -12.63 -3.59
CA TYR A 313 -2.71 -12.89 -3.68
C TYR A 313 -1.91 -12.02 -2.71
N PRO A 314 -0.76 -12.51 -2.20
CA PRO A 314 0.08 -11.74 -1.28
C PRO A 314 0.80 -10.57 -1.98
N CYS A 315 1.43 -9.71 -1.20
CA CYS A 315 2.31 -8.65 -1.70
C CYS A 315 3.77 -8.96 -1.38
N PHE A 316 4.64 -8.66 -2.35
CA PHE A 316 6.09 -8.80 -2.19
C PHE A 316 6.83 -7.45 -2.31
N TYR A 317 6.11 -6.32 -2.47
CA TYR A 317 6.69 -5.00 -2.73
C TYR A 317 6.53 -4.00 -1.56
N GLY A 318 6.21 -4.50 -0.37
CA GLY A 318 6.24 -3.66 0.84
C GLY A 318 4.92 -3.46 1.55
N ILE A 319 3.93 -4.34 1.36
CA ILE A 319 2.73 -4.41 2.20
C ILE A 319 2.77 -5.69 3.02
N ASP A 320 2.45 -5.58 4.31
CA ASP A 320 2.50 -6.68 5.28
C ASP A 320 1.30 -7.65 5.11
N ILE A 321 1.20 -8.25 3.93
CA ILE A 321 0.31 -9.36 3.58
C ILE A 321 1.14 -10.33 2.73
N SER A 322 2.02 -11.07 3.37
CA SER A 322 3.00 -11.93 2.70
C SER A 322 2.53 -13.36 2.44
N THR A 323 1.33 -13.74 2.93
CA THR A 323 0.82 -15.11 2.79
C THR A 323 -0.65 -15.14 2.40
N THR A 324 -1.01 -16.09 1.52
CA THR A 324 -2.42 -16.37 1.15
C THR A 324 -3.26 -16.86 2.33
N LYS A 325 -2.61 -17.36 3.41
CA LYS A 325 -3.32 -17.89 4.60
C LYS A 325 -4.19 -16.83 5.28
N GLU A 326 -3.80 -15.55 5.15
CA GLU A 326 -4.53 -14.42 5.73
C GLU A 326 -5.65 -13.88 4.84
N LEU A 327 -5.68 -14.28 3.56
CA LEU A 327 -6.61 -13.77 2.56
C LEU A 327 -7.85 -14.67 2.49
N ILE A 328 -8.98 -14.16 2.97
CA ILE A 328 -10.23 -14.93 2.95
C ILE A 328 -10.70 -15.22 1.51
N ALA A 329 -10.52 -14.26 0.59
CA ALA A 329 -10.92 -14.39 -0.81
C ALA A 329 -9.99 -15.30 -1.65
N ALA A 330 -8.84 -15.72 -1.10
CA ALA A 330 -8.03 -16.77 -1.69
C ALA A 330 -8.60 -18.19 -1.47
N LYS A 331 -9.55 -18.35 -0.52
CA LYS A 331 -10.07 -19.64 -0.06
C LYS A 331 -11.57 -19.79 -0.16
N LYS A 332 -12.30 -18.69 -0.26
CA LYS A 332 -13.76 -18.65 -0.20
C LYS A 332 -14.34 -17.85 -1.36
N SER A 333 -15.48 -18.30 -1.86
CA SER A 333 -16.28 -17.52 -2.80
C SER A 333 -16.88 -16.28 -2.17
N VAL A 334 -17.40 -15.36 -2.96
CA VAL A 334 -18.07 -14.15 -2.47
C VAL A 334 -19.28 -14.50 -1.59
N GLU A 335 -20.03 -15.53 -1.98
CA GLU A 335 -21.18 -16.04 -1.22
C GLU A 335 -20.75 -16.60 0.14
N GLU A 336 -19.69 -17.40 0.16
CA GLU A 336 -19.14 -17.96 1.41
C GLU A 336 -18.57 -16.87 2.33
N ILE A 337 -17.98 -15.78 1.75
CA ILE A 337 -17.53 -14.62 2.53
C ILE A 337 -18.72 -13.88 3.08
N ARG A 338 -19.78 -13.65 2.28
CA ARG A 338 -21.04 -13.03 2.72
C ARG A 338 -21.62 -13.78 3.94
N ASP A 339 -21.72 -15.10 3.84
CA ASP A 339 -22.26 -15.95 4.91
C ASP A 339 -21.37 -15.92 6.16
N PHE A 340 -20.05 -15.93 5.97
CA PHE A 340 -19.08 -15.82 7.07
C PHE A 340 -19.20 -14.51 7.85
N ILE A 341 -19.36 -13.38 7.12
CA ILE A 341 -19.50 -12.06 7.75
C ILE A 341 -20.94 -11.81 8.25
N GLY A 342 -21.91 -12.59 7.80
CA GLY A 342 -23.33 -12.51 8.19
C GLY A 342 -24.07 -11.33 7.54
N ALA A 343 -23.62 -10.85 6.38
CA ALA A 343 -24.26 -9.77 5.62
C ALA A 343 -25.43 -10.33 4.79
N ASP A 344 -26.42 -9.48 4.51
CA ASP A 344 -27.56 -9.85 3.67
C ASP A 344 -27.18 -9.88 2.19
N SER A 345 -26.22 -9.05 1.76
CA SER A 345 -25.53 -9.18 0.48
C SER A 345 -24.07 -8.67 0.55
N LEU A 346 -23.23 -9.15 -0.36
CA LEU A 346 -21.84 -8.73 -0.50
C LEU A 346 -21.50 -8.58 -1.98
N ALA A 347 -20.86 -7.47 -2.35
CA ALA A 347 -20.25 -7.30 -3.66
C ALA A 347 -18.94 -6.52 -3.55
N PHE A 348 -18.06 -6.74 -4.52
CA PHE A 348 -16.77 -6.08 -4.68
C PHE A 348 -16.76 -5.29 -5.98
N LEU A 349 -15.97 -4.22 -6.01
CA LEU A 349 -15.68 -3.51 -7.25
C LEU A 349 -14.92 -4.42 -8.22
N SER A 350 -15.22 -4.38 -9.50
CA SER A 350 -14.47 -5.09 -10.52
C SER A 350 -13.03 -4.53 -10.66
N LEU A 351 -12.12 -5.33 -11.23
CA LEU A 351 -10.75 -4.87 -11.49
C LEU A 351 -10.73 -3.74 -12.53
N ASP A 352 -11.54 -3.86 -13.59
CA ASP A 352 -11.67 -2.83 -14.61
C ASP A 352 -12.27 -1.55 -14.00
N GLY A 353 -13.30 -1.69 -13.17
CA GLY A 353 -13.89 -0.57 -12.44
C GLY A 353 -12.90 0.15 -11.52
N LEU A 354 -11.99 -0.58 -10.88
CA LEU A 354 -10.91 0.00 -10.09
C LEU A 354 -9.94 0.81 -10.97
N VAL A 355 -9.42 0.20 -12.05
CA VAL A 355 -8.46 0.84 -12.96
C VAL A 355 -9.06 2.10 -13.59
N GLU A 356 -10.28 2.02 -14.10
CA GLU A 356 -11.00 3.15 -14.68
C GLU A 356 -11.26 4.27 -13.64
N SER A 357 -11.63 3.90 -12.41
CA SER A 357 -11.90 4.86 -11.34
C SER A 357 -10.67 5.61 -10.88
N ILE A 358 -9.50 4.98 -10.84
CA ILE A 358 -8.24 5.65 -10.54
C ILE A 358 -7.90 6.61 -11.68
N GLY A 359 -7.96 6.11 -12.94
CA GLY A 359 -7.81 6.95 -14.11
C GLY A 359 -6.45 7.63 -14.20
N LEU A 360 -5.36 6.89 -13.90
CA LEU A 360 -4.00 7.41 -13.94
C LEU A 360 -3.55 7.75 -15.38
N GLY A 361 -4.19 7.13 -16.39
CA GLY A 361 -4.00 7.46 -17.81
C GLY A 361 -2.63 7.08 -18.38
N ALA A 362 -1.87 6.25 -17.69
CA ALA A 362 -0.56 5.80 -18.16
C ALA A 362 -0.72 4.76 -19.27
N ASP A 363 0.11 4.87 -20.32
CA ASP A 363 0.24 3.86 -21.36
C ASP A 363 1.11 2.68 -20.84
N ALA A 364 0.53 1.91 -19.93
CA ALA A 364 1.15 0.78 -19.24
C ALA A 364 0.04 -0.21 -18.82
N PRO A 365 0.39 -1.49 -18.56
CA PRO A 365 -0.57 -2.46 -18.05
C PRO A 365 -1.36 -1.92 -16.85
N TYR A 366 -2.65 -2.20 -16.83
CA TYR A 366 -3.58 -1.74 -15.79
C TYR A 366 -3.53 -0.22 -15.54
N GLY A 367 -3.29 0.57 -16.61
CA GLY A 367 -3.18 2.02 -16.50
C GLY A 367 -2.00 2.50 -15.65
N GLY A 368 -0.95 1.70 -15.49
CA GLY A 368 0.21 2.02 -14.64
C GLY A 368 0.03 1.65 -13.16
N LEU A 369 -0.86 0.72 -12.86
CA LEU A 369 -1.11 0.23 -11.51
C LEU A 369 -0.54 -1.18 -11.29
N CYS A 370 0.02 -1.43 -10.12
CA CYS A 370 0.22 -2.77 -9.61
C CYS A 370 -1.09 -3.27 -8.99
N VAL A 371 -1.64 -4.34 -9.59
CA VAL A 371 -2.91 -4.97 -9.20
C VAL A 371 -2.73 -6.43 -8.79
N ALA A 372 -1.50 -6.84 -8.53
CA ALA A 372 -1.11 -8.22 -8.23
C ALA A 372 -1.91 -8.86 -7.08
N TYR A 373 -2.37 -8.09 -6.11
CA TYR A 373 -3.27 -8.57 -5.05
C TYR A 373 -4.54 -9.25 -5.55
N PHE A 374 -5.05 -8.80 -6.72
CA PHE A 374 -6.36 -9.17 -7.21
C PHE A 374 -6.27 -10.30 -8.24
N ASN A 375 -5.25 -10.27 -9.11
CA ASN A 375 -5.12 -11.17 -10.25
C ASN A 375 -3.88 -12.06 -10.24
N GLY A 376 -2.88 -11.80 -9.36
CA GLY A 376 -1.62 -12.56 -9.30
C GLY A 376 -0.62 -12.19 -10.40
N ASP A 377 -0.87 -11.12 -11.15
CA ASP A 377 0.03 -10.64 -12.20
C ASP A 377 1.02 -9.64 -11.59
N TYR A 378 2.22 -10.14 -11.28
CA TYR A 378 3.27 -9.34 -10.67
C TYR A 378 4.10 -8.64 -11.75
N PRO A 379 4.33 -7.32 -11.65
CA PRO A 379 5.06 -6.55 -12.66
C PRO A 379 6.55 -6.92 -12.81
N THR A 380 7.11 -7.62 -11.82
CA THR A 380 8.53 -8.06 -11.82
C THR A 380 8.65 -9.52 -11.43
N ALA A 381 9.81 -10.12 -11.65
CA ALA A 381 10.16 -11.41 -11.06
C ALA A 381 10.07 -11.33 -9.52
N LEU A 382 9.69 -12.42 -8.88
CA LEU A 382 9.56 -12.52 -7.43
C LEU A 382 10.83 -12.99 -6.73
N ASP A 383 11.86 -13.38 -7.51
CA ASP A 383 13.17 -13.82 -7.04
C ASP A 383 13.08 -14.86 -5.90
N ASP A 384 13.52 -14.50 -4.71
CA ASP A 384 13.55 -15.37 -3.53
C ASP A 384 12.15 -15.80 -3.04
N TYR A 385 11.10 -15.06 -3.41
CA TYR A 385 9.71 -15.35 -3.01
C TYR A 385 8.95 -16.23 -4.00
N GLU A 386 9.50 -16.54 -5.19
CA GLU A 386 8.79 -17.29 -6.24
C GLU A 386 8.39 -18.68 -5.76
N SER A 387 9.29 -19.41 -5.07
CA SER A 387 8.99 -20.75 -4.55
C SER A 387 7.89 -20.73 -3.48
N ASP A 388 7.83 -19.71 -2.64
CA ASP A 388 6.83 -19.58 -1.59
C ASP A 388 5.48 -19.13 -2.17
N PHE A 389 5.50 -18.29 -3.19
CA PHE A 389 4.31 -17.93 -3.96
C PHE A 389 3.70 -19.16 -4.63
N LEU A 390 4.49 -19.94 -5.36
CA LEU A 390 4.01 -21.15 -6.03
C LEU A 390 3.44 -22.19 -5.05
N LYS A 391 4.07 -22.38 -3.88
CA LYS A 391 3.53 -23.23 -2.80
C LYS A 391 2.23 -22.69 -2.19
N SER A 392 2.01 -21.38 -2.26
CA SER A 392 0.81 -20.74 -1.72
C SER A 392 -0.40 -20.87 -2.62
N LEU A 393 -0.21 -21.19 -3.89
CA LEU A 393 -1.29 -21.45 -4.84
C LEU A 393 -1.92 -22.80 -4.50
N THR A 394 -3.23 -22.81 -4.23
CA THR A 394 -3.97 -24.08 -4.09
C THR A 394 -4.11 -24.76 -5.46
N PRO A 395 -4.19 -26.11 -5.55
CA PRO A 395 -4.42 -26.81 -6.81
C PRO A 395 -5.65 -26.29 -7.59
N GLU A 396 -6.66 -25.79 -6.91
CA GLU A 396 -7.85 -25.18 -7.52
C GLU A 396 -7.55 -23.83 -8.18
N ALA A 397 -6.65 -23.02 -7.62
CA ALA A 397 -6.24 -21.74 -8.20
C ALA A 397 -5.41 -21.93 -9.49
N VAL A 398 -4.64 -23.02 -9.60
CA VAL A 398 -3.79 -23.32 -10.77
C VAL A 398 -4.62 -23.73 -11.99
N SER A 399 -5.85 -24.25 -11.80
CA SER A 399 -6.68 -24.70 -12.92
C SER A 399 -7.28 -23.55 -13.77
N TYR A 400 -7.27 -22.32 -13.27
CA TYR A 400 -7.85 -21.15 -13.92
C TYR A 400 -6.83 -20.11 -14.44
N THR A 401 -5.55 -20.26 -14.12
CA THR A 401 -4.52 -19.40 -14.65
C THR A 401 -3.71 -20.13 -15.73
N HIS A 402 -3.98 -19.83 -17.00
CA HIS A 402 -2.99 -20.06 -18.05
C HIS A 402 -1.82 -19.10 -17.77
N LEU A 403 -0.84 -19.57 -17.01
CA LEU A 403 0.47 -18.94 -16.92
C LEU A 403 1.15 -19.05 -18.29
N THR A 404 0.91 -18.08 -19.14
CA THR A 404 1.83 -17.80 -20.25
C THR A 404 3.06 -17.15 -19.65
N LEU A 405 4.05 -17.98 -19.30
CA LEU A 405 5.41 -17.50 -19.09
C LEU A 405 5.82 -16.76 -20.36
N PRO A 406 6.39 -15.55 -20.28
CA PRO A 406 6.96 -14.91 -21.44
C PRO A 406 8.08 -15.82 -21.96
N THR A 407 7.85 -16.43 -23.13
CA THR A 407 8.89 -17.14 -23.85
C THR A 407 9.92 -16.11 -24.30
N THR A 408 11.04 -16.04 -23.60
CA THR A 408 12.24 -15.39 -24.12
C THR A 408 12.64 -16.12 -25.39
N SER A 409 12.25 -15.58 -26.56
CA SER A 409 12.88 -15.90 -27.82
C SER A 409 14.25 -15.27 -27.84
N ARG A 410 15.25 -16.10 -28.16
CA ARG A 410 16.68 -15.83 -28.29
C ARG A 410 17.02 -14.58 -29.07
#